data_dd153102a582b99aa65ceb6efd922587
#
_entry.id   dd153102a582b99aa65ceb6efd922587
#
_cell.length_a   1.000
_cell.length_b   1.000
_cell.length_c   1.000
_cell.angle_alpha   90.00
_cell.angle_beta   90.00
_cell.angle_gamma   90.00
#
_symmetry.space_group_name_H-M   'P 1'
#
loop_
_entity.id
_entity.type
_entity.pdbx_description
1 polymer ?
#
loop_
_entity_poly.entity_id
_entity_poly.type
_entity_poly.pdbx_seq_one_letter_code
_entity_poly.pdbx_strand_id
1 'polypeptide(L)'
;MITFRSDATADIMMFDDVAKRMMAILGKDDTERGIVTVEQLPDAIARLKAAIAEDHARHAGEQEQPKTEEVPGGGQRAYVGLAQRIVPLLEMFECSLKAGKPIVWGV
;
A
#
# COMPACT_ATOMS: atom_id res chain seq x y z
N MET A 1 -2.96 8.84 -11.67
CA MET A 1 -2.55 7.48 -11.28
C MET A 1 -1.04 7.45 -11.05
N ILE A 2 -0.60 6.79 -9.99
CA ILE A 2 0.81 6.69 -9.63
C ILE A 2 1.29 5.27 -9.92
N THR A 3 2.44 5.14 -10.57
CA THR A 3 3.04 3.85 -10.87
C THR A 3 4.31 3.68 -10.04
N PHE A 4 4.32 2.67 -9.17
CA PHE A 4 5.51 2.28 -8.42
C PHE A 4 6.30 1.27 -9.23
N ARG A 5 7.59 1.49 -9.38
CA ARG A 5 8.48 0.66 -10.18
C ARG A 5 9.65 0.15 -9.37
N SER A 6 9.98 -1.10 -9.61
CA SER A 6 11.17 -1.73 -9.04
C SER A 6 11.70 -2.76 -10.03
N ASP A 7 13.01 -2.85 -10.16
CA ASP A 7 13.62 -3.88 -11.01
C ASP A 7 13.44 -5.30 -10.47
N ALA A 8 13.02 -5.42 -9.22
CA ALA A 8 12.81 -6.71 -8.56
C ALA A 8 11.41 -7.28 -8.80
N THR A 9 10.46 -6.47 -9.21
CA THR A 9 9.05 -6.87 -9.33
C THR A 9 8.40 -6.20 -10.53
N ALA A 10 7.16 -6.62 -10.83
CA ALA A 10 6.33 -5.92 -11.79
C ALA A 10 5.88 -4.56 -11.20
N ASP A 11 5.50 -3.65 -12.08
CA ASP A 11 5.01 -2.33 -11.68
C ASP A 11 3.66 -2.45 -10.96
N ILE A 12 3.44 -1.57 -9.99
CA ILE A 12 2.17 -1.47 -9.29
C ILE A 12 1.58 -0.07 -9.55
N MET A 13 0.36 -0.03 -10.05
CA MET A 13 -0.36 1.22 -10.28
C MET A 13 -1.43 1.43 -9.23
N MET A 14 -1.56 2.66 -8.74
CA MET A 14 -2.57 3.05 -7.76
C MET A 14 -3.22 4.35 -8.18
N PHE A 15 -4.49 4.52 -7.83
CA PHE A 15 -5.16 5.81 -7.96
C PHE A 15 -4.49 6.83 -7.04
N ASP A 16 -4.58 8.09 -7.41
CA ASP A 16 -3.87 9.17 -6.71
C ASP A 16 -4.26 9.24 -5.22
N ASP A 17 -5.51 9.04 -4.87
CA ASP A 17 -5.97 9.08 -3.49
C ASP A 17 -5.39 7.93 -2.66
N VAL A 18 -5.29 6.74 -3.24
CA VAL A 18 -4.66 5.58 -2.58
C VAL A 18 -3.16 5.83 -2.44
N ALA A 19 -2.53 6.32 -3.51
CA ALA A 19 -1.09 6.63 -3.48
C ALA A 19 -0.76 7.67 -2.42
N LYS A 20 -1.60 8.70 -2.24
CA LYS A 20 -1.41 9.70 -1.19
C LYS A 20 -1.43 9.07 0.19
N ARG A 21 -2.30 8.10 0.44
CA ARG A 21 -2.32 7.38 1.71
C ARG A 21 -1.03 6.59 1.92
N MET A 22 -0.53 5.95 0.86
CA MET A 22 0.74 5.22 0.93
C MET A 22 1.90 6.17 1.23
N MET A 23 1.93 7.35 0.57
CA MET A 23 2.96 8.34 0.83
C MET A 23 2.93 8.83 2.28
N ALA A 24 1.74 9.06 2.82
CA ALA A 24 1.59 9.45 4.22
C ALA A 24 2.13 8.38 5.17
N ILE A 25 1.84 7.11 4.90
CA ILE A 25 2.35 5.99 5.69
C ILE A 25 3.88 5.94 5.63
N LEU A 26 4.44 6.16 4.45
CA LEU A 26 5.89 6.11 4.24
C LEU A 26 6.63 7.37 4.72
N GLY A 27 5.88 8.40 5.08
CA GLY A 27 6.48 9.67 5.48
C GLY A 27 7.01 10.48 4.30
N LYS A 28 6.45 10.27 3.11
CA LYS A 28 6.83 11.01 1.90
C LYS A 28 5.78 12.07 1.61
N ASP A 29 6.21 13.24 1.17
CA ASP A 29 5.31 14.35 0.87
C ASP A 29 4.97 14.46 -0.62
N ASP A 30 5.84 13.96 -1.48
CA ASP A 30 5.71 14.14 -2.93
C ASP A 30 5.07 12.90 -3.55
N THR A 31 3.84 13.07 -4.04
CA THR A 31 3.12 12.00 -4.73
C THR A 31 3.38 11.99 -6.23
N GLU A 32 3.96 13.06 -6.79
CA GLU A 32 4.22 13.13 -8.24
C GLU A 32 5.40 12.26 -8.64
N ARG A 33 6.45 12.29 -7.84
CA ARG A 33 7.63 11.46 -8.07
C ARG A 33 8.43 11.32 -6.79
N GLY A 34 9.16 10.23 -6.70
CA GLY A 34 10.04 10.01 -5.56
C GLY A 34 10.76 8.68 -5.65
N ILE A 35 11.50 8.39 -4.61
CA ILE A 35 12.29 7.17 -4.50
C ILE A 35 12.31 6.69 -3.05
N VAL A 36 12.27 5.36 -2.88
CA VAL A 36 12.63 4.70 -1.62
C VAL A 36 13.92 3.95 -1.92
N THR A 37 15.02 4.40 -1.34
CA THR A 37 16.33 3.77 -1.53
C THR A 37 16.39 2.45 -0.79
N VAL A 38 17.39 1.62 -1.13
CA VAL A 38 17.60 0.33 -0.47
C VAL A 38 17.79 0.53 1.04
N GLU A 39 18.50 1.57 1.45
CA GLU A 39 18.71 1.87 2.87
C GLU A 39 17.42 2.28 3.57
N GLN A 40 16.47 2.85 2.85
CA GLN A 40 15.18 3.27 3.40
C GLN A 40 14.14 2.15 3.44
N LEU A 41 14.36 1.09 2.68
CA LEU A 41 13.38 0.00 2.56
C LEU A 41 13.03 -0.66 3.89
N PRO A 42 13.99 -0.98 4.78
CA PRO A 42 13.63 -1.60 6.07
C PRO A 42 12.65 -0.76 6.88
N ASP A 43 12.87 0.54 6.96
CA ASP A 43 11.98 1.45 7.68
C ASP A 43 10.63 1.55 6.97
N ALA A 44 10.64 1.67 5.64
CA ALA A 44 9.42 1.73 4.86
C ALA A 44 8.56 0.47 5.04
N ILE A 45 9.19 -0.71 5.03
CA ILE A 45 8.53 -1.98 5.28
C ILE A 45 7.91 -2.00 6.67
N ALA A 46 8.64 -1.56 7.67
CA ALA A 46 8.14 -1.49 9.05
C ALA A 46 6.91 -0.58 9.14
N ARG A 47 6.93 0.56 8.46
CA ARG A 47 5.80 1.49 8.42
C ARG A 47 4.58 0.88 7.74
N LEU A 48 4.76 0.15 6.66
CA LEU A 48 3.66 -0.53 5.96
C LEU A 48 3.06 -1.63 6.85
N LYS A 49 3.89 -2.41 7.52
CA LYS A 49 3.42 -3.45 8.44
C LYS A 49 2.66 -2.86 9.61
N ALA A 50 3.15 -1.75 10.17
CA ALA A 50 2.48 -1.06 11.27
C ALA A 50 1.12 -0.53 10.82
N ALA A 51 1.02 0.00 9.60
CA ALA A 51 -0.24 0.48 9.05
C ALA A 51 -1.26 -0.65 8.87
N ILE A 52 -0.82 -1.82 8.44
CA ILE A 52 -1.69 -3.00 8.33
C ILE A 52 -2.20 -3.40 9.71
N ALA A 53 -1.32 -3.47 10.72
CA ALA A 53 -1.70 -3.83 12.07
C ALA A 53 -2.68 -2.82 12.66
N GLU A 54 -2.45 -1.53 12.43
CA GLU A 54 -3.34 -0.47 12.89
C GLU A 54 -4.71 -0.57 12.23
N ASP A 55 -4.76 -0.86 10.94
CA ASP A 55 -6.02 -1.02 10.23
C ASP A 55 -6.81 -2.21 10.77
N HIS A 56 -6.14 -3.34 11.04
CA HIS A 56 -6.77 -4.50 11.65
C HIS A 56 -7.31 -4.18 13.05
N ALA A 57 -6.53 -3.46 13.87
CA ALA A 57 -6.98 -3.07 15.20
C ALA A 57 -8.19 -2.15 15.15
N ARG A 58 -8.22 -1.23 14.18
CA ARG A 58 -9.33 -0.29 14.00
C ARG A 58 -10.63 -1.02 13.65
N HIS A 59 -10.53 -2.14 12.96
CA HIS A 59 -11.69 -2.93 12.54
C HIS A 59 -11.95 -4.15 13.42
N ALA A 60 -11.24 -4.30 14.53
CA ALA A 60 -11.36 -5.48 15.38
C ALA A 60 -12.77 -5.71 15.92
N GLY A 61 -13.50 -4.65 16.23
CA GLY A 61 -14.87 -4.73 16.71
C GLY A 61 -15.89 -5.10 15.64
N GLU A 62 -15.50 -5.13 14.38
CA GLU A 62 -16.37 -5.38 13.23
C GLU A 62 -16.14 -6.76 12.62
N GLN A 63 -15.28 -7.57 13.21
CA GLN A 63 -14.85 -8.83 12.63
C GLN A 63 -15.95 -9.87 12.47
N GLU A 64 -17.00 -9.79 13.26
CA GLU A 64 -18.06 -10.78 13.25
C GLU A 64 -18.97 -10.68 12.03
N GLN A 65 -18.85 -9.62 11.28
CA GLN A 65 -19.68 -9.38 10.10
C GLN A 65 -18.82 -9.37 8.84
N PRO A 66 -19.32 -9.98 7.75
CA PRO A 66 -18.63 -9.88 6.48
C PRO A 66 -18.47 -8.42 6.07
N LYS A 67 -17.30 -8.08 5.59
CA LYS A 67 -17.03 -6.73 5.10
C LYS A 67 -17.55 -6.60 3.68
N THR A 68 -18.82 -6.23 3.55
CA THR A 68 -19.44 -5.99 2.27
C THR A 68 -20.00 -4.60 2.20
N GLU A 69 -20.09 -4.06 1.01
CA GLU A 69 -20.69 -2.76 0.74
C GLU A 69 -21.92 -2.96 -0.14
N GLU A 70 -23.01 -2.29 0.19
CA GLU A 70 -24.12 -2.19 -0.72
C GLU A 70 -23.74 -1.25 -1.86
N VAL A 71 -24.00 -1.68 -3.09
CA VAL A 71 -23.77 -0.84 -4.26
C VAL A 71 -25.11 -0.36 -4.81
N PRO A 72 -25.13 0.79 -5.48
CA PRO A 72 -26.34 1.26 -6.14
C PRO A 72 -26.87 0.21 -7.09
N GLY A 73 -28.15 -0.10 -7.00
CA GLY A 73 -28.75 -1.18 -7.78
C GLY A 73 -28.97 -2.46 -7.02
N GLY A 74 -28.64 -2.49 -5.72
CA GLY A 74 -28.97 -3.61 -4.83
C GLY A 74 -27.96 -4.73 -4.74
N GLY A 75 -26.79 -4.59 -5.39
CA GLY A 75 -25.73 -5.58 -5.26
C GLY A 75 -24.88 -5.32 -4.03
N GLN A 76 -24.04 -6.29 -3.69
CA GLN A 76 -23.03 -6.18 -2.65
C GLN A 76 -21.69 -6.64 -3.19
N ARG A 77 -20.63 -6.02 -2.73
CA ARG A 77 -19.28 -6.45 -3.05
C ARG A 77 -18.42 -6.47 -1.80
N ALA A 78 -17.37 -7.28 -1.81
CA ALA A 78 -16.45 -7.32 -0.69
C ALA A 78 -15.80 -5.96 -0.47
N TYR A 79 -15.77 -5.52 0.77
CA TYR A 79 -15.05 -4.31 1.15
C TYR A 79 -13.55 -4.55 1.05
N VAL A 80 -12.87 -3.67 0.32
CA VAL A 80 -11.41 -3.72 0.19
C VAL A 80 -10.82 -2.69 1.14
N GLY A 81 -10.35 -3.16 2.28
CA GLY A 81 -9.76 -2.28 3.29
C GLY A 81 -8.37 -1.78 2.90
N LEU A 82 -7.88 -0.82 3.67
CA LEU A 82 -6.55 -0.26 3.46
C LEU A 82 -5.47 -1.33 3.54
N ALA A 83 -5.59 -2.26 4.49
CA ALA A 83 -4.62 -3.35 4.64
C ALA A 83 -4.46 -4.16 3.36
N GLN A 84 -5.56 -4.47 2.69
CA GLN A 84 -5.52 -5.24 1.45
C GLN A 84 -4.84 -4.48 0.31
N ARG A 85 -4.92 -3.16 0.34
CA ARG A 85 -4.24 -2.32 -0.65
C ARG A 85 -2.76 -2.17 -0.36
N ILE A 86 -2.38 -2.24 0.92
CA ILE A 86 -0.98 -2.15 1.35
C ILE A 86 -0.21 -3.43 1.02
N VAL A 87 -0.84 -4.60 1.11
CA VAL A 87 -0.16 -5.89 0.95
C VAL A 87 0.62 -6.01 -0.36
N PRO A 88 0.07 -5.69 -1.54
CA PRO A 88 0.85 -5.78 -2.78
C PRO A 88 2.07 -4.86 -2.76
N LEU A 89 1.92 -3.66 -2.21
CA LEU A 89 3.02 -2.70 -2.11
C LEU A 89 4.07 -3.20 -1.12
N LEU A 90 3.64 -3.76 0.00
CA LEU A 90 4.55 -4.36 0.98
C LEU A 90 5.38 -5.48 0.36
N GLU A 91 4.75 -6.34 -0.42
CA GLU A 91 5.44 -7.42 -1.13
C GLU A 91 6.49 -6.87 -2.10
N MET A 92 6.15 -5.82 -2.84
CA MET A 92 7.09 -5.14 -3.72
C MET A 92 8.30 -4.62 -2.93
N PHE A 93 8.05 -4.00 -1.79
CA PHE A 93 9.11 -3.44 -0.95
C PHE A 93 10.01 -4.55 -0.39
N GLU A 94 9.42 -5.64 0.08
CA GLU A 94 10.19 -6.77 0.60
C GLU A 94 11.04 -7.44 -0.48
N CYS A 95 10.49 -7.66 -1.66
CA CYS A 95 11.22 -8.22 -2.80
C CYS A 95 12.36 -7.28 -3.23
N SER A 96 12.10 -5.98 -3.24
CA SER A 96 13.09 -4.99 -3.63
C SER A 96 14.25 -4.94 -2.64
N LEU A 97 13.95 -5.02 -1.35
CA LEU A 97 14.99 -5.08 -0.32
C LEU A 97 15.86 -6.33 -0.49
N LYS A 98 15.22 -7.47 -0.69
CA LYS A 98 15.92 -8.74 -0.87
C LYS A 98 16.84 -8.71 -2.09
N ALA A 99 16.39 -8.06 -3.15
CA ALA A 99 17.16 -7.95 -4.40
C ALA A 99 18.15 -6.76 -4.39
N GLY A 100 18.07 -5.89 -3.40
CA GLY A 100 18.91 -4.69 -3.33
C GLY A 100 18.55 -3.65 -4.38
N LYS A 101 17.27 -3.48 -4.67
CA LYS A 101 16.77 -2.54 -5.68
C LYS A 101 15.90 -1.47 -5.06
N PRO A 102 16.03 -0.21 -5.48
CA PRO A 102 15.16 0.86 -4.99
C PRO A 102 13.78 0.78 -5.63
N ILE A 103 12.85 1.52 -5.05
CA ILE A 103 11.51 1.68 -5.59
C ILE A 103 11.33 3.14 -5.99
N VAL A 104 10.84 3.38 -7.20
CA VAL A 104 10.64 4.72 -7.73
C VAL A 104 9.21 4.89 -8.22
N TRP A 105 8.75 6.15 -8.25
CA TRP A 105 7.46 6.49 -8.83
C TRP A 105 7.54 7.86 -9.49
N GLY A 106 6.67 8.06 -10.48
CA GLY A 106 6.62 9.34 -11.20
C GLY A 106 7.76 9.57 -12.18
N VAL A 107 8.56 8.57 -12.43
CA VAL A 107 9.70 8.66 -13.35
C VAL A 107 9.61 7.66 -14.47
#